data_31ed2c0278d411d89f0fadaea2e0e0a9
#
_entry.id   31ed2c0278d411d89f0fadaea2e0e0a9
#
_cell.length_a   1.000
_cell.length_b   1.000
_cell.length_c   1.000
_cell.angle_alpha   90.00
_cell.angle_beta   90.00
_cell.angle_gamma   90.00
#
_symmetry.space_group_name_H-M   'P 1'
#
loop_
_entity.id
_entity.type
_entity.pdbx_description
1 polymer ?
#
loop_
_entity_poly.entity_id
_entity_poly.type
_entity_poly.pdbx_seq_one_letter_code
_entity_poly.pdbx_strand_id
1 'polypeptide(L)'
;MNVLFVTWDGPQVSYLESLFLPIFKQLQHFGFHFHVLQFSWSSAEAADQRRHECESKGCSYTYVPVIRRHVALGGLVTSLLGARQVRKAIDEHDIDIIMARSTLPALSTLLYLRWRNTPFVFDADGLPLDERVDFAGQRPSSLVYRLLRDIEAQAVRRADVVLTRSRKAVSILQARAGAGTAKDKFHVVSNGRDSALFSPGEASKRIAVKDRLGIPADAPLVVYAGSLGPQYAPEAMLSLFGLILASRPDAHFLVLSGSPEVMTDLVSAYDSSLASGVTVMRVEANEVPQWLAAADLGLAFREPAFSMQGVAPIKLGEYLLCGLPVVATRGVGDSHFIDENSGFLVDGCDADTLASVADWFFHKVLPTREDYRAHCRTVGVDYFSLESSVEAYRKALLSVQVEP
;
A
#
# COMPACT_ATOMS: atom_id res chain seq x y z
N MET A 1 -22.18 10.69 10.98
CA MET A 1 -21.54 11.63 10.05
C MET A 1 -21.40 10.96 8.69
N ASN A 2 -21.83 11.66 7.64
CA ASN A 2 -21.79 11.19 6.28
C ASN A 2 -20.50 11.69 5.60
N VAL A 3 -19.68 10.80 5.09
CA VAL A 3 -18.36 11.09 4.50
C VAL A 3 -18.39 10.80 3.02
N LEU A 4 -18.09 11.79 2.18
CA LEU A 4 -17.88 11.60 0.74
C LEU A 4 -16.42 11.21 0.48
N PHE A 5 -16.17 9.95 0.16
CA PHE A 5 -14.85 9.50 -0.27
C PHE A 5 -14.69 9.67 -1.78
N VAL A 6 -13.83 10.60 -2.19
CA VAL A 6 -13.56 10.90 -3.61
C VAL A 6 -12.25 10.26 -4.01
N THR A 7 -12.29 9.30 -4.94
CA THR A 7 -11.11 8.55 -5.39
C THR A 7 -11.00 8.50 -6.92
N TRP A 8 -9.80 8.12 -7.40
CA TRP A 8 -9.48 8.04 -8.81
C TRP A 8 -8.63 6.80 -9.09
N ASP A 9 -9.26 5.75 -9.62
CA ASP A 9 -8.61 4.46 -9.79
C ASP A 9 -8.86 3.87 -11.18
N GLY A 10 -7.83 3.19 -11.72
CA GLY A 10 -7.94 2.41 -12.95
C GLY A 10 -8.61 1.05 -12.74
N PRO A 11 -8.93 0.34 -13.84
CA PRO A 11 -9.60 -0.95 -13.77
C PRO A 11 -8.81 -2.06 -13.09
N GLN A 12 -7.48 -1.92 -13.03
CA GLN A 12 -6.57 -2.92 -12.43
C GLN A 12 -6.24 -2.65 -10.96
N VAL A 13 -6.75 -1.53 -10.39
CA VAL A 13 -6.50 -1.13 -9.02
C VAL A 13 -7.64 -1.60 -8.14
N SER A 14 -7.33 -2.30 -7.07
CA SER A 14 -8.28 -2.86 -6.09
C SER A 14 -8.15 -2.23 -4.70
N TYR A 15 -7.55 -1.04 -4.58
CA TYR A 15 -7.38 -0.40 -3.27
C TYR A 15 -8.70 -0.09 -2.59
N LEU A 16 -9.74 0.29 -3.35
CA LEU A 16 -11.06 0.52 -2.78
C LEU A 16 -11.56 -0.73 -2.07
N GLU A 17 -11.54 -1.86 -2.77
CA GLU A 17 -12.08 -3.14 -2.31
C GLU A 17 -11.22 -3.76 -1.20
N SER A 18 -9.91 -3.79 -1.40
CA SER A 18 -8.99 -4.53 -0.54
C SER A 18 -8.50 -3.76 0.69
N LEU A 19 -8.59 -2.42 0.69
CA LEU A 19 -8.09 -1.58 1.77
C LEU A 19 -9.18 -0.68 2.37
N PHE A 20 -9.88 0.12 1.56
CA PHE A 20 -10.78 1.14 2.08
C PHE A 20 -12.12 0.59 2.56
N LEU A 21 -12.77 -0.30 1.81
CA LEU A 21 -14.07 -0.86 2.21
C LEU A 21 -14.01 -1.63 3.54
N PRO A 22 -12.98 -2.42 3.85
CA PRO A 22 -12.84 -3.00 5.19
C PRO A 22 -12.76 -1.95 6.30
N ILE A 23 -11.98 -0.86 6.09
CA ILE A 23 -11.87 0.25 7.05
C ILE A 23 -13.22 0.96 7.20
N PHE A 24 -13.89 1.31 6.09
CA PHE A 24 -15.17 2.00 6.12
C PHE A 24 -16.25 1.18 6.83
N LYS A 25 -16.30 -0.14 6.59
CA LYS A 25 -17.22 -1.05 7.27
C LYS A 25 -17.05 -1.00 8.79
N GLN A 26 -15.82 -0.97 9.29
CA GLN A 26 -15.54 -0.87 10.72
C GLN A 26 -15.89 0.52 11.27
N LEU A 27 -15.61 1.58 10.52
CA LEU A 27 -15.92 2.97 10.92
C LEU A 27 -17.43 3.23 11.02
N GLN A 28 -18.29 2.44 10.36
CA GLN A 28 -19.74 2.52 10.52
C GLN A 28 -20.18 2.26 11.97
N HIS A 29 -19.49 1.39 12.70
CA HIS A 29 -19.76 1.12 14.11
C HIS A 29 -19.53 2.35 15.01
N PHE A 30 -18.76 3.32 14.50
CA PHE A 30 -18.50 4.60 15.18
C PHE A 30 -19.34 5.75 14.60
N GLY A 31 -20.35 5.44 13.78
CA GLY A 31 -21.30 6.42 13.23
C GLY A 31 -20.81 7.17 12.00
N PHE A 32 -19.78 6.67 11.30
CA PHE A 32 -19.35 7.22 10.01
C PHE A 32 -19.97 6.40 8.86
N HIS A 33 -20.69 7.06 7.95
CA HIS A 33 -21.30 6.45 6.78
C HIS A 33 -20.63 6.99 5.53
N PHE A 34 -20.17 6.09 4.65
CA PHE A 34 -19.39 6.48 3.48
C PHE A 34 -20.20 6.42 2.20
N HIS A 35 -20.11 7.49 1.41
CA HIS A 35 -20.47 7.51 0.00
C HIS A 35 -19.18 7.56 -0.84
N VAL A 36 -19.00 6.61 -1.76
CA VAL A 36 -17.83 6.54 -2.66
C VAL A 36 -18.15 7.20 -3.97
N LEU A 37 -17.45 8.27 -4.32
CA LEU A 37 -17.45 8.91 -5.64
C LEU A 37 -16.16 8.53 -6.37
N GLN A 38 -16.23 7.57 -7.29
CA GLN A 38 -15.05 7.08 -7.98
C GLN A 38 -14.97 7.57 -9.43
N PHE A 39 -13.89 8.27 -9.75
CA PHE A 39 -13.49 8.56 -11.11
C PHE A 39 -12.72 7.37 -11.66
N SER A 40 -13.20 6.76 -12.74
CA SER A 40 -12.56 5.59 -13.33
C SER A 40 -12.81 5.49 -14.84
N TRP A 41 -12.02 4.62 -15.48
CA TRP A 41 -12.20 4.25 -16.89
C TRP A 41 -12.46 2.74 -17.04
N SER A 42 -13.05 2.15 -16.04
CA SER A 42 -13.51 0.76 -16.04
C SER A 42 -14.70 0.58 -16.99
N SER A 43 -14.95 -0.67 -17.40
CA SER A 43 -16.19 -0.99 -18.12
C SER A 43 -17.42 -0.81 -17.22
N ALA A 44 -18.60 -0.77 -17.83
CA ALA A 44 -19.85 -0.64 -17.08
C ALA A 44 -20.05 -1.84 -16.13
N GLU A 45 -19.72 -3.05 -16.59
CA GLU A 45 -19.82 -4.28 -15.80
C GLU A 45 -18.90 -4.23 -14.58
N ALA A 46 -17.66 -3.77 -14.74
CA ALA A 46 -16.71 -3.62 -13.63
C ALA A 46 -17.16 -2.52 -12.63
N ALA A 47 -17.78 -1.46 -13.14
CA ALA A 47 -18.34 -0.42 -12.28
C ALA A 47 -19.55 -0.91 -11.48
N ASP A 48 -20.42 -1.72 -12.10
CA ASP A 48 -21.57 -2.34 -11.43
C ASP A 48 -21.13 -3.39 -10.38
N GLN A 49 -20.11 -4.17 -10.69
CA GLN A 49 -19.52 -5.10 -9.70
C GLN A 49 -19.01 -4.35 -8.48
N ARG A 50 -18.26 -3.25 -8.66
CA ARG A 50 -17.80 -2.38 -7.57
C ARG A 50 -18.95 -1.77 -6.77
N ARG A 51 -20.01 -1.37 -7.45
CA ARG A 51 -21.23 -0.88 -6.79
C ARG A 51 -21.78 -1.93 -5.82
N HIS A 52 -21.99 -3.16 -6.28
CA HIS A 52 -22.50 -4.25 -5.46
C HIS A 52 -21.57 -4.53 -4.28
N GLU A 53 -20.25 -4.48 -4.50
CA GLU A 53 -19.28 -4.67 -3.43
C GLU A 53 -19.33 -3.55 -2.39
N CYS A 54 -19.40 -2.29 -2.79
CA CYS A 54 -19.61 -1.16 -1.87
C CYS A 54 -20.89 -1.31 -1.07
N GLU A 55 -22.01 -1.59 -1.73
CA GLU A 55 -23.32 -1.76 -1.11
C GLU A 55 -23.33 -2.95 -0.12
N SER A 56 -22.65 -4.05 -0.43
CA SER A 56 -22.49 -5.20 0.47
C SER A 56 -21.73 -4.87 1.76
N LYS A 57 -20.95 -3.79 1.75
CA LYS A 57 -20.22 -3.26 2.91
C LYS A 57 -20.90 -2.05 3.53
N GLY A 58 -22.14 -1.72 3.10
CA GLY A 58 -22.91 -0.60 3.62
C GLY A 58 -22.44 0.77 3.13
N CYS A 59 -21.71 0.84 2.03
CA CYS A 59 -21.28 2.07 1.38
C CYS A 59 -22.08 2.32 0.11
N SER A 60 -22.59 3.53 -0.12
CA SER A 60 -23.16 3.90 -1.41
C SER A 60 -22.06 4.25 -2.41
N TYR A 61 -22.35 4.13 -3.72
CA TYR A 61 -21.33 4.26 -4.75
C TYR A 61 -21.84 5.01 -5.99
N THR A 62 -21.03 5.96 -6.45
CA THR A 62 -21.23 6.71 -7.69
C THR A 62 -20.02 6.58 -8.60
N TYR A 63 -20.23 6.08 -9.82
CA TYR A 63 -19.21 6.01 -10.87
C TYR A 63 -19.21 7.27 -11.73
N VAL A 64 -18.03 7.82 -11.99
CA VAL A 64 -17.83 8.96 -12.90
C VAL A 64 -16.80 8.56 -13.95
N PRO A 65 -17.16 8.54 -15.25
CA PRO A 65 -16.25 8.16 -16.32
C PRO A 65 -15.16 9.22 -16.53
N VAL A 66 -13.91 8.76 -16.67
CA VAL A 66 -12.73 9.59 -16.94
C VAL A 66 -12.55 9.78 -18.44
N ILE A 67 -12.36 11.04 -18.86
CA ILE A 67 -12.02 11.38 -20.25
C ILE A 67 -10.56 11.02 -20.50
N ARG A 68 -10.30 10.02 -21.35
CA ARG A 68 -8.94 9.54 -21.66
C ARG A 68 -8.34 10.07 -22.96
N ARG A 69 -9.07 10.87 -23.70
CA ARG A 69 -8.55 11.54 -24.92
C ARG A 69 -7.47 12.54 -24.49
N HIS A 70 -6.19 12.26 -24.79
CA HIS A 70 -5.02 12.97 -24.25
C HIS A 70 -4.95 12.91 -22.70
N VAL A 71 -4.37 11.85 -22.16
CA VAL A 71 -4.43 11.40 -20.74
C VAL A 71 -4.27 12.54 -19.71
N ALA A 72 -3.29 13.44 -19.90
CA ALA A 72 -3.06 14.54 -18.96
C ALA A 72 -4.16 15.63 -19.02
N LEU A 73 -4.56 16.04 -20.23
CA LEU A 73 -5.61 17.03 -20.43
C LEU A 73 -7.00 16.47 -20.05
N GLY A 74 -7.27 15.22 -20.42
CA GLY A 74 -8.52 14.54 -20.09
C GLY A 74 -8.71 14.39 -18.58
N GLY A 75 -7.63 14.09 -17.85
CA GLY A 75 -7.65 14.06 -16.39
C GLY A 75 -7.98 15.41 -15.77
N LEU A 76 -7.35 16.48 -16.24
CA LEU A 76 -7.65 17.85 -15.80
C LEU A 76 -9.10 18.25 -16.09
N VAL A 77 -9.57 18.04 -17.33
CA VAL A 77 -10.96 18.35 -17.71
C VAL A 77 -11.95 17.54 -16.88
N THR A 78 -11.69 16.25 -16.68
CA THR A 78 -12.54 15.42 -15.82
C THR A 78 -12.58 15.97 -14.38
N SER A 79 -11.43 16.38 -13.82
CA SER A 79 -11.39 16.96 -12.48
C SER A 79 -12.11 18.31 -12.40
N LEU A 80 -12.02 19.16 -13.43
CA LEU A 80 -12.76 20.43 -13.49
C LEU A 80 -14.28 20.19 -13.50
N LEU A 81 -14.74 19.24 -14.30
CA LEU A 81 -16.15 18.84 -14.35
C LEU A 81 -16.56 18.08 -13.09
N GLY A 82 -15.60 17.43 -12.43
CA GLY A 82 -15.78 16.66 -11.22
C GLY A 82 -16.32 17.47 -10.04
N ALA A 83 -16.03 18.78 -9.98
CA ALA A 83 -16.61 19.66 -8.98
C ALA A 83 -18.15 19.64 -8.95
N ARG A 84 -18.79 19.46 -10.11
CA ARG A 84 -20.25 19.31 -10.22
C ARG A 84 -20.72 17.98 -9.65
N GLN A 85 -19.94 16.91 -9.85
CA GLN A 85 -20.25 15.59 -9.31
C GLN A 85 -20.09 15.56 -7.79
N VAL A 86 -19.02 16.20 -7.27
CA VAL A 86 -18.84 16.40 -5.82
C VAL A 86 -20.03 17.13 -5.22
N ARG A 87 -20.44 18.25 -5.84
CA ARG A 87 -21.62 19.00 -5.38
C ARG A 87 -22.87 18.14 -5.38
N LYS A 88 -23.15 17.44 -6.49
CA LYS A 88 -24.32 16.56 -6.63
C LYS A 88 -24.34 15.50 -5.53
N ALA A 89 -23.21 14.83 -5.28
CA ALA A 89 -23.11 13.81 -4.23
C ALA A 89 -23.36 14.40 -2.84
N ILE A 90 -22.88 15.62 -2.56
CA ILE A 90 -23.11 16.30 -1.29
C ILE A 90 -24.60 16.61 -1.08
N ASP A 91 -25.23 17.17 -2.11
CA ASP A 91 -26.65 17.55 -2.05
C ASP A 91 -27.59 16.30 -1.98
N GLU A 92 -27.18 15.16 -2.56
CA GLU A 92 -27.99 13.91 -2.60
C GLU A 92 -27.82 13.01 -1.37
N HIS A 93 -26.70 13.12 -0.65
CA HIS A 93 -26.35 12.20 0.44
C HIS A 93 -26.12 12.90 1.78
N ASP A 94 -26.50 14.17 1.92
CA ASP A 94 -26.35 14.97 3.16
C ASP A 94 -24.94 14.85 3.76
N ILE A 95 -23.92 15.13 2.95
CA ILE A 95 -22.51 14.91 3.29
C ILE A 95 -22.02 15.96 4.29
N ASP A 96 -21.47 15.50 5.40
CA ASP A 96 -20.86 16.33 6.46
C ASP A 96 -19.38 16.62 6.19
N ILE A 97 -18.63 15.63 5.62
CA ILE A 97 -17.18 15.69 5.42
C ILE A 97 -16.83 15.19 4.01
N ILE A 98 -15.94 15.89 3.32
CA ILE A 98 -15.36 15.40 2.06
C ILE A 98 -13.97 14.82 2.35
N MET A 99 -13.70 13.58 1.94
CA MET A 99 -12.39 12.96 2.00
C MET A 99 -11.89 12.67 0.58
N ALA A 100 -10.98 13.49 0.06
CA ALA A 100 -10.43 13.33 -1.28
C ALA A 100 -9.06 12.66 -1.23
N ARG A 101 -8.91 11.54 -1.97
CA ARG A 101 -7.67 10.77 -2.08
C ARG A 101 -6.89 11.15 -3.33
N SER A 102 -5.64 11.61 -3.13
CA SER A 102 -4.72 12.02 -4.18
C SER A 102 -5.09 13.35 -4.87
N THR A 103 -4.24 13.81 -5.77
CA THR A 103 -4.23 15.19 -6.30
C THR A 103 -5.42 15.53 -7.21
N LEU A 104 -5.87 14.61 -8.08
CA LEU A 104 -6.95 14.91 -9.02
C LEU A 104 -8.33 14.96 -8.35
N PRO A 105 -8.70 14.04 -7.45
CA PRO A 105 -9.87 14.18 -6.58
C PRO A 105 -9.82 15.45 -5.73
N ALA A 106 -8.64 15.79 -5.19
CA ALA A 106 -8.47 17.03 -4.43
C ALA A 106 -8.74 18.27 -5.29
N LEU A 107 -8.33 18.29 -6.57
CA LEU A 107 -8.66 19.40 -7.48
C LEU A 107 -10.18 19.58 -7.63
N SER A 108 -10.93 18.51 -7.86
CA SER A 108 -12.40 18.56 -7.94
C SER A 108 -13.02 19.12 -6.66
N THR A 109 -12.51 18.69 -5.51
CA THR A 109 -12.94 19.15 -4.19
C THR A 109 -12.60 20.62 -3.95
N LEU A 110 -11.36 21.03 -4.23
CA LEU A 110 -10.93 22.43 -4.06
C LEU A 110 -11.75 23.40 -4.92
N LEU A 111 -12.14 23.01 -6.13
CA LEU A 111 -13.01 23.81 -6.99
C LEU A 111 -14.41 23.97 -6.41
N TYR A 112 -14.97 22.93 -5.81
CA TYR A 112 -16.23 23.00 -5.08
C TYR A 112 -16.10 23.92 -3.86
N LEU A 113 -15.03 23.76 -3.07
CA LEU A 113 -14.78 24.53 -1.84
C LEU A 113 -14.48 26.02 -2.07
N ARG A 114 -14.28 26.46 -3.31
CA ARG A 114 -14.19 27.91 -3.62
C ARG A 114 -15.48 28.66 -3.29
N TRP A 115 -16.62 27.95 -3.26
CA TRP A 115 -17.94 28.53 -3.12
C TRP A 115 -18.73 27.97 -1.92
N ARG A 116 -18.13 27.01 -1.23
CA ARG A 116 -18.76 26.29 -0.11
C ARG A 116 -17.76 26.04 1.00
N ASN A 117 -18.25 25.91 2.22
CA ASN A 117 -17.43 25.65 3.42
C ASN A 117 -17.77 24.28 4.03
N THR A 118 -17.56 23.20 3.27
CA THR A 118 -17.69 21.83 3.77
C THR A 118 -16.35 21.39 4.36
N PRO A 119 -16.30 20.76 5.53
CA PRO A 119 -15.12 20.17 6.12
C PRO A 119 -14.40 19.24 5.16
N PHE A 120 -13.07 19.34 5.10
CA PHE A 120 -12.25 18.68 4.10
C PHE A 120 -11.10 17.90 4.70
N VAL A 121 -11.04 16.59 4.42
CA VAL A 121 -9.94 15.69 4.69
C VAL A 121 -9.18 15.41 3.40
N PHE A 122 -7.90 15.70 3.36
CA PHE A 122 -7.03 15.38 2.23
C PHE A 122 -6.23 14.11 2.52
N ASP A 123 -6.57 13.00 1.86
CA ASP A 123 -5.73 11.79 1.87
C ASP A 123 -4.66 11.90 0.79
N ALA A 124 -3.45 12.28 1.18
CA ALA A 124 -2.34 12.51 0.26
C ALA A 124 -1.77 11.22 -0.33
N ASP A 125 -2.06 10.05 0.27
CA ASP A 125 -1.60 8.73 -0.22
C ASP A 125 -0.08 8.65 -0.47
N GLY A 126 0.72 9.20 0.43
CA GLY A 126 2.17 9.28 0.28
C GLY A 126 2.65 10.40 -0.64
N LEU A 127 3.52 10.09 -1.60
CA LEU A 127 4.14 11.04 -2.53
C LEU A 127 3.95 10.62 -4.01
N PRO A 128 2.71 10.43 -4.49
CA PRO A 128 2.45 9.82 -5.80
C PRO A 128 2.94 10.66 -6.99
N LEU A 129 3.10 11.96 -6.84
CA LEU A 129 3.65 12.82 -7.90
C LEU A 129 5.16 12.62 -8.04
N ASP A 130 5.86 12.40 -6.93
CA ASP A 130 7.30 12.14 -6.93
C ASP A 130 7.58 10.71 -7.44
N GLU A 131 6.69 9.74 -7.16
CA GLU A 131 6.80 8.39 -7.70
C GLU A 131 6.76 8.39 -9.24
N ARG A 132 5.98 9.27 -9.85
CA ARG A 132 5.98 9.46 -11.31
C ARG A 132 7.29 10.05 -11.82
N VAL A 133 7.96 10.87 -11.02
CA VAL A 133 9.31 11.40 -11.36
C VAL A 133 10.34 10.28 -11.28
N ASP A 134 10.33 9.53 -10.18
CA ASP A 134 11.33 8.51 -9.90
C ASP A 134 11.22 7.31 -10.85
N PHE A 135 10.00 6.88 -11.22
CA PHE A 135 9.78 5.59 -11.92
C PHE A 135 8.98 5.68 -13.22
N ALA A 136 8.32 6.80 -13.52
CA ALA A 136 7.51 6.94 -14.74
C ALA A 136 8.00 8.03 -15.70
N GLY A 137 9.24 8.52 -15.55
CA GLY A 137 9.87 9.47 -16.45
C GLY A 137 9.26 10.87 -16.46
N GLN A 138 8.45 11.22 -15.46
CA GLN A 138 7.89 12.57 -15.32
C GLN A 138 9.01 13.56 -15.00
N ARG A 139 9.12 14.63 -15.79
CA ARG A 139 10.13 15.66 -15.53
C ARG A 139 9.64 16.64 -14.45
N PRO A 140 10.43 16.92 -13.37
CA PRO A 140 10.06 17.89 -12.33
C PRO A 140 9.88 19.32 -12.87
N SER A 141 10.56 19.65 -13.96
CA SER A 141 10.44 20.95 -14.64
C SER A 141 9.19 21.11 -15.49
N SER A 142 8.43 20.04 -15.74
CA SER A 142 7.24 20.10 -16.59
C SER A 142 6.12 20.93 -15.95
N LEU A 143 5.40 21.71 -16.79
CA LEU A 143 4.27 22.53 -16.32
C LEU A 143 3.19 21.69 -15.63
N VAL A 144 2.94 20.47 -16.13
CA VAL A 144 1.95 19.55 -15.55
C VAL A 144 2.36 19.14 -14.15
N TYR A 145 3.63 18.75 -13.93
CA TYR A 145 4.12 18.39 -12.61
C TYR A 145 4.01 19.57 -11.63
N ARG A 146 4.46 20.76 -12.06
CA ARG A 146 4.39 21.98 -11.22
C ARG A 146 2.97 22.35 -10.85
N LEU A 147 2.02 22.24 -11.79
CA LEU A 147 0.60 22.47 -11.53
C LEU A 147 0.04 21.47 -10.52
N LEU A 148 0.32 20.18 -10.72
CA LEU A 148 -0.17 19.15 -9.80
C LEU A 148 0.44 19.28 -8.40
N ARG A 149 1.71 19.69 -8.30
CA ARG A 149 2.38 20.00 -7.03
C ARG A 149 1.75 21.21 -6.32
N ASP A 150 1.36 22.24 -7.08
CA ASP A 150 0.65 23.39 -6.51
C ASP A 150 -0.75 23.00 -6.01
N ILE A 151 -1.48 22.17 -6.76
CA ILE A 151 -2.78 21.62 -6.33
C ILE A 151 -2.63 20.80 -5.04
N GLU A 152 -1.62 19.94 -4.93
CA GLU A 152 -1.33 19.17 -3.71
C GLU A 152 -1.05 20.12 -2.52
N ALA A 153 -0.20 21.11 -2.71
CA ALA A 153 0.09 22.11 -1.69
C ALA A 153 -1.16 22.91 -1.26
N GLN A 154 -2.03 23.26 -2.23
CA GLN A 154 -3.30 23.93 -1.93
C GLN A 154 -4.25 22.99 -1.17
N ALA A 155 -4.32 21.71 -1.53
CA ALA A 155 -5.12 20.72 -0.81
C ALA A 155 -4.64 20.60 0.65
N VAL A 156 -3.34 20.50 0.87
CA VAL A 156 -2.75 20.48 2.22
C VAL A 156 -3.10 21.75 3.00
N ARG A 157 -3.00 22.94 2.40
CA ARG A 157 -3.36 24.21 3.09
C ARG A 157 -4.82 24.29 3.44
N ARG A 158 -5.73 23.89 2.52
CA ARG A 158 -7.19 24.04 2.69
C ARG A 158 -7.82 22.97 3.57
N ALA A 159 -7.21 21.77 3.62
CA ALA A 159 -7.74 20.68 4.40
C ALA A 159 -7.76 20.99 5.90
N ASP A 160 -8.80 20.56 6.59
CA ASP A 160 -8.90 20.58 8.04
C ASP A 160 -8.03 19.45 8.63
N VAL A 161 -7.98 18.30 7.94
CA VAL A 161 -7.16 17.14 8.28
C VAL A 161 -6.42 16.64 7.04
N VAL A 162 -5.16 16.27 7.21
CA VAL A 162 -4.33 15.65 6.16
C VAL A 162 -3.92 14.24 6.59
N LEU A 163 -4.32 13.25 5.81
CA LEU A 163 -3.89 11.86 6.00
C LEU A 163 -2.67 11.57 5.14
N THR A 164 -1.70 10.86 5.69
CA THR A 164 -0.53 10.38 4.95
C THR A 164 -0.06 9.04 5.49
N ARG A 165 0.85 8.38 4.78
CA ARG A 165 1.27 7.00 5.09
C ARG A 165 2.56 6.94 5.91
N SER A 166 3.32 8.03 6.03
CA SER A 166 4.57 8.04 6.78
C SER A 166 4.84 9.37 7.47
N ARG A 167 5.63 9.34 8.56
CA ARG A 167 6.06 10.55 9.25
C ARG A 167 6.95 11.46 8.38
N LYS A 168 7.72 10.86 7.46
CA LYS A 168 8.54 11.64 6.52
C LYS A 168 7.67 12.38 5.50
N ALA A 169 6.61 11.77 5.00
CA ALA A 169 5.64 12.44 4.13
C ALA A 169 4.99 13.65 4.82
N VAL A 170 4.70 13.59 6.13
CA VAL A 170 4.22 14.75 6.89
C VAL A 170 5.16 15.93 6.72
N SER A 171 6.45 15.74 7.01
CA SER A 171 7.46 16.81 6.94
C SER A 171 7.61 17.37 5.52
N ILE A 172 7.58 16.50 4.51
CA ILE A 172 7.69 16.88 3.10
C ILE A 172 6.47 17.69 2.66
N LEU A 173 5.27 17.20 2.93
CA LEU A 173 4.01 17.87 2.53
C LEU A 173 3.83 19.19 3.26
N GLN A 174 4.17 19.27 4.56
CA GLN A 174 4.15 20.49 5.33
C GLN A 174 5.09 21.54 4.74
N ALA A 175 6.34 21.17 4.47
CA ALA A 175 7.32 22.08 3.87
C ALA A 175 6.86 22.62 2.50
N ARG A 176 6.23 21.79 1.69
CA ARG A 176 5.69 22.14 0.38
C ARG A 176 4.46 23.05 0.46
N ALA A 177 3.63 22.86 1.47
CA ALA A 177 2.46 23.71 1.69
C ALA A 177 2.83 25.08 2.27
N GLY A 178 4.01 25.22 2.87
CA GLY A 178 4.53 26.48 3.42
C GLY A 178 4.54 26.53 4.94
N ALA A 179 5.38 27.43 5.49
CA ALA A 179 5.68 27.52 6.92
C ALA A 179 4.47 27.81 7.84
N GLY A 180 3.37 28.35 7.30
CA GLY A 180 2.13 28.59 8.06
C GLY A 180 1.21 27.37 8.20
N THR A 181 1.60 26.21 7.66
CA THR A 181 0.77 25.02 7.73
C THR A 181 0.93 24.33 9.10
N ALA A 182 -0.17 24.26 9.85
CA ALA A 182 -0.21 23.63 11.16
C ALA A 182 0.17 22.13 11.06
N LYS A 183 1.00 21.66 12.00
CA LYS A 183 1.48 20.27 12.01
C LYS A 183 0.46 19.31 12.61
N ASP A 184 -0.36 19.76 13.50
CA ASP A 184 -1.37 18.99 14.24
C ASP A 184 -2.51 18.46 13.37
N LYS A 185 -2.72 19.05 12.18
CA LYS A 185 -3.70 18.54 11.21
C LYS A 185 -3.24 17.29 10.43
N PHE A 186 -1.96 16.89 10.56
CA PHE A 186 -1.44 15.71 9.88
C PHE A 186 -1.61 14.47 10.75
N HIS A 187 -2.23 13.43 10.17
CA HIS A 187 -2.39 12.12 10.77
C HIS A 187 -1.72 11.07 9.89
N VAL A 188 -0.89 10.24 10.51
CA VAL A 188 -0.32 9.07 9.82
C VAL A 188 -1.27 7.90 10.00
N VAL A 189 -1.69 7.31 8.88
CA VAL A 189 -2.60 6.17 8.84
C VAL A 189 -1.94 5.02 8.10
N SER A 190 -1.98 3.82 8.67
CA SER A 190 -1.39 2.63 8.05
C SER A 190 -2.32 2.02 7.00
N ASN A 191 -1.77 1.15 6.17
CA ASN A 191 -2.51 0.29 5.25
C ASN A 191 -2.87 -1.03 5.97
N GLY A 192 -3.78 -0.96 6.96
CA GLY A 192 -4.11 -2.08 7.82
C GLY A 192 -4.73 -3.26 7.08
N ARG A 193 -4.40 -4.46 7.53
CA ARG A 193 -4.90 -5.71 6.99
C ARG A 193 -5.62 -6.52 8.06
N ASP A 194 -6.57 -7.33 7.61
CA ASP A 194 -7.33 -8.20 8.50
C ASP A 194 -6.39 -9.19 9.21
N SER A 195 -6.25 -9.02 10.52
CA SER A 195 -5.36 -9.81 11.35
C SER A 195 -5.84 -11.25 11.57
N ALA A 196 -7.12 -11.55 11.32
CA ALA A 196 -7.63 -12.91 11.35
C ALA A 196 -7.27 -13.67 10.06
N LEU A 197 -7.32 -12.97 8.92
CA LEU A 197 -6.95 -13.52 7.61
C LEU A 197 -5.44 -13.69 7.48
N PHE A 198 -4.67 -12.63 7.79
CA PHE A 198 -3.22 -12.67 7.81
C PHE A 198 -2.75 -13.08 9.20
N SER A 199 -2.40 -14.35 9.37
CA SER A 199 -1.98 -14.92 10.65
C SER A 199 -0.90 -15.98 10.46
N PRO A 200 -0.09 -16.30 11.49
CA PRO A 200 1.01 -17.27 11.38
C PRO A 200 0.55 -18.70 11.04
N GLY A 201 -0.73 -18.99 11.23
CA GLY A 201 -1.29 -20.31 10.97
C GLY A 201 -0.76 -21.40 11.91
N GLU A 202 -1.30 -22.59 11.77
CA GLU A 202 -0.86 -23.79 12.51
C GLU A 202 0.36 -24.43 11.84
N ALA A 203 1.25 -25.07 12.62
CA ALA A 203 2.44 -25.73 12.09
C ALA A 203 2.10 -26.80 11.04
N SER A 204 1.03 -27.58 11.25
CA SER A 204 0.55 -28.59 10.29
C SER A 204 0.19 -27.99 8.93
N LYS A 205 -0.46 -26.82 8.92
CA LYS A 205 -0.82 -26.11 7.68
C LYS A 205 0.41 -25.57 6.96
N ARG A 206 1.42 -25.07 7.70
CA ARG A 206 2.70 -24.63 7.14
C ARG A 206 3.45 -25.78 6.44
N ILE A 207 3.46 -26.96 7.06
CA ILE A 207 4.06 -28.17 6.46
C ILE A 207 3.30 -28.55 5.19
N ALA A 208 1.98 -28.58 5.21
CA ALA A 208 1.17 -28.94 4.04
C ALA A 208 1.40 -27.97 2.85
N VAL A 209 1.70 -26.70 3.11
CA VAL A 209 2.08 -25.72 2.05
C VAL A 209 3.44 -26.06 1.46
N LYS A 210 4.44 -26.43 2.28
CA LYS A 210 5.76 -26.88 1.79
C LYS A 210 5.64 -28.19 0.98
N ASP A 211 4.80 -29.12 1.41
CA ASP A 211 4.51 -30.34 0.64
C ASP A 211 3.92 -30.04 -0.74
N ARG A 212 3.03 -29.03 -0.85
CA ARG A 212 2.49 -28.56 -2.15
C ARG A 212 3.57 -28.00 -3.09
N LEU A 213 4.65 -27.47 -2.54
CA LEU A 213 5.82 -27.01 -3.28
C LEU A 213 6.80 -28.14 -3.59
N GLY A 214 6.59 -29.34 -3.05
CA GLY A 214 7.50 -30.48 -3.19
C GLY A 214 8.82 -30.32 -2.43
N ILE A 215 8.84 -29.50 -1.35
CA ILE A 215 10.04 -29.22 -0.57
C ILE A 215 9.94 -29.82 0.84
N PRO A 216 11.08 -30.19 1.47
CA PRO A 216 11.09 -30.71 2.84
C PRO A 216 10.47 -29.73 3.84
N ALA A 217 9.86 -30.26 4.89
CA ALA A 217 9.20 -29.44 5.92
C ALA A 217 10.16 -28.47 6.63
N ASP A 218 11.43 -28.82 6.77
CA ASP A 218 12.48 -28.02 7.39
C ASP A 218 13.27 -27.14 6.41
N ALA A 219 13.04 -27.32 5.08
CA ALA A 219 13.69 -26.49 4.05
C ALA A 219 13.37 -25.01 4.26
N PRO A 220 14.37 -24.11 4.15
CA PRO A 220 14.14 -22.68 4.20
C PRO A 220 13.26 -22.22 3.03
N LEU A 221 12.15 -21.52 3.34
CA LEU A 221 11.25 -20.95 2.35
C LEU A 221 11.32 -19.43 2.39
N VAL A 222 11.88 -18.83 1.34
CA VAL A 222 11.88 -17.39 1.10
C VAL A 222 10.65 -17.03 0.27
N VAL A 223 10.00 -15.89 0.54
CA VAL A 223 8.82 -15.47 -0.23
C VAL A 223 8.90 -14.00 -0.65
N TYR A 224 8.39 -13.74 -1.84
CA TYR A 224 8.00 -12.43 -2.30
C TYR A 224 6.55 -12.45 -2.77
N ALA A 225 5.74 -11.48 -2.35
CA ALA A 225 4.37 -11.32 -2.82
C ALA A 225 4.12 -9.88 -3.32
N GLY A 226 3.69 -9.75 -4.58
CA GLY A 226 3.31 -8.46 -5.15
C GLY A 226 3.71 -8.25 -6.60
N SER A 227 3.60 -6.99 -7.05
CA SER A 227 4.00 -6.59 -8.40
C SER A 227 5.52 -6.65 -8.57
N LEU A 228 5.96 -6.92 -9.79
CA LEU A 228 7.35 -6.95 -10.20
C LEU A 228 7.61 -5.77 -11.14
N GLY A 229 8.31 -4.77 -10.64
CA GLY A 229 8.72 -3.60 -11.41
C GLY A 229 10.10 -3.14 -10.93
N PRO A 230 10.76 -2.21 -11.64
CA PRO A 230 12.12 -1.78 -11.30
C PRO A 230 12.24 -1.23 -9.87
N GLN A 231 11.17 -0.66 -9.33
CA GLN A 231 11.15 -0.15 -7.94
C GLN A 231 11.22 -1.25 -6.86
N TYR A 232 11.18 -2.53 -7.22
CA TYR A 232 11.17 -3.65 -6.26
C TYR A 232 12.48 -4.41 -6.20
N ALA A 233 13.49 -4.03 -7.00
CA ALA A 233 14.81 -4.65 -7.06
C ALA A 233 14.78 -6.20 -7.19
N PRO A 234 14.12 -6.77 -8.19
CA PRO A 234 13.95 -8.21 -8.30
C PRO A 234 15.29 -8.96 -8.49
N GLU A 235 16.30 -8.34 -9.11
CA GLU A 235 17.64 -8.89 -9.24
C GLU A 235 18.31 -9.08 -7.87
N ALA A 236 18.11 -8.15 -6.93
CA ALA A 236 18.62 -8.28 -5.57
C ALA A 236 17.96 -9.43 -4.82
N MET A 237 16.67 -9.72 -5.11
CA MET A 237 15.99 -10.89 -4.55
C MET A 237 16.68 -12.19 -5.02
N LEU A 238 17.00 -12.29 -6.30
CA LEU A 238 17.70 -13.46 -6.87
C LEU A 238 19.12 -13.58 -6.34
N SER A 239 19.85 -12.45 -6.21
CA SER A 239 21.19 -12.43 -5.62
C SER A 239 21.18 -12.97 -4.19
N LEU A 240 20.26 -12.48 -3.34
CA LEU A 240 20.12 -12.97 -1.97
C LEU A 240 19.73 -14.46 -1.95
N PHE A 241 18.78 -14.86 -2.77
CA PHE A 241 18.38 -16.27 -2.83
C PHE A 241 19.53 -17.17 -3.29
N GLY A 242 20.37 -16.74 -4.22
CA GLY A 242 21.57 -17.47 -4.65
C GLY A 242 22.54 -17.73 -3.47
N LEU A 243 22.76 -16.75 -2.59
CA LEU A 243 23.56 -16.92 -1.38
C LEU A 243 22.92 -17.93 -0.40
N ILE A 244 21.60 -17.87 -0.25
CA ILE A 244 20.87 -18.81 0.60
C ILE A 244 20.93 -20.21 0.04
N LEU A 245 20.70 -20.41 -1.26
CA LEU A 245 20.73 -21.69 -1.94
C LEU A 245 22.12 -22.34 -1.90
N ALA A 246 23.18 -21.53 -2.03
CA ALA A 246 24.57 -22.03 -1.92
C ALA A 246 24.87 -22.63 -0.53
N SER A 247 24.27 -22.11 0.53
CA SER A 247 24.43 -22.59 1.90
C SER A 247 23.44 -23.71 2.27
N ARG A 248 22.25 -23.70 1.69
CA ARG A 248 21.16 -24.67 1.91
C ARG A 248 20.56 -25.04 0.55
N PRO A 249 21.08 -26.13 -0.09
CA PRO A 249 20.63 -26.56 -1.43
C PRO A 249 19.15 -27.00 -1.50
N ASP A 250 18.53 -27.26 -0.36
CA ASP A 250 17.10 -27.54 -0.21
C ASP A 250 16.24 -26.28 -0.04
N ALA A 251 16.83 -25.08 0.05
CA ALA A 251 16.10 -23.82 0.16
C ALA A 251 15.26 -23.56 -1.09
N HIS A 252 14.14 -22.86 -0.90
CA HIS A 252 13.20 -22.55 -1.97
C HIS A 252 12.77 -21.08 -1.95
N PHE A 253 12.60 -20.48 -3.12
CA PHE A 253 12.10 -19.13 -3.29
C PHE A 253 10.74 -19.13 -3.98
N LEU A 254 9.71 -18.71 -3.27
CA LEU A 254 8.35 -18.59 -3.77
C LEU A 254 8.06 -17.14 -4.16
N VAL A 255 7.67 -16.92 -5.41
CA VAL A 255 7.26 -15.60 -5.91
C VAL A 255 5.78 -15.63 -6.28
N LEU A 256 4.98 -14.88 -5.56
CA LEU A 256 3.55 -14.70 -5.80
C LEU A 256 3.33 -13.37 -6.52
N SER A 257 2.99 -13.41 -7.81
CA SER A 257 2.82 -12.20 -8.63
C SER A 257 1.64 -12.30 -9.59
N GLY A 258 1.03 -11.16 -9.87
CA GLY A 258 0.02 -11.03 -10.92
C GLY A 258 0.60 -11.18 -12.34
N SER A 259 1.93 -11.03 -12.49
CA SER A 259 2.69 -11.16 -13.74
C SER A 259 3.86 -12.11 -13.53
N PRO A 260 3.60 -13.43 -13.40
CA PRO A 260 4.64 -14.42 -13.09
C PRO A 260 5.72 -14.51 -14.17
N GLU A 261 5.38 -14.25 -15.43
CA GLU A 261 6.30 -14.25 -16.57
C GLU A 261 7.51 -13.34 -16.35
N VAL A 262 7.33 -12.19 -15.72
CA VAL A 262 8.42 -11.21 -15.48
C VAL A 262 9.53 -11.82 -14.63
N MET A 263 9.21 -12.54 -13.57
CA MET A 263 10.22 -13.18 -12.72
C MET A 263 10.77 -14.44 -13.38
N THR A 264 9.96 -15.20 -14.10
CA THR A 264 10.40 -16.40 -14.83
C THR A 264 11.46 -16.05 -15.88
N ASP A 265 11.22 -14.99 -16.66
CA ASP A 265 12.16 -14.48 -17.64
C ASP A 265 13.45 -13.98 -16.96
N LEU A 266 13.29 -13.28 -15.83
CA LEU A 266 14.44 -12.76 -15.08
C LEU A 266 15.30 -13.89 -14.50
N VAL A 267 14.73 -14.93 -13.91
CA VAL A 267 15.46 -16.11 -13.39
C VAL A 267 16.26 -16.76 -14.51
N SER A 268 15.64 -16.94 -15.69
CA SER A 268 16.28 -17.55 -16.85
C SER A 268 17.46 -16.74 -17.37
N ALA A 269 17.35 -15.40 -17.31
CA ALA A 269 18.40 -14.48 -17.79
C ALA A 269 19.51 -14.25 -16.76
N TYR A 270 19.18 -14.29 -15.46
CA TYR A 270 20.11 -13.97 -14.37
C TYR A 270 21.04 -15.15 -14.06
N ASP A 271 20.49 -16.28 -13.68
CA ASP A 271 21.21 -17.52 -13.39
C ASP A 271 20.26 -18.72 -13.49
N SER A 272 20.39 -19.49 -14.54
CA SER A 272 19.55 -20.67 -14.77
C SER A 272 19.72 -21.78 -13.73
N SER A 273 20.80 -21.77 -12.94
CA SER A 273 21.01 -22.74 -11.84
C SER A 273 20.04 -22.54 -10.69
N LEU A 274 19.49 -21.33 -10.54
CA LEU A 274 18.47 -21.02 -9.55
C LEU A 274 17.09 -21.57 -9.89
N ALA A 275 16.84 -21.93 -11.14
CA ALA A 275 15.51 -22.26 -11.65
C ALA A 275 14.85 -23.43 -10.90
N SER A 276 15.62 -24.42 -10.45
CA SER A 276 15.09 -25.57 -9.69
C SER A 276 14.64 -25.21 -8.27
N GLY A 277 15.20 -24.12 -7.70
CA GLY A 277 14.86 -23.62 -6.35
C GLY A 277 13.83 -22.49 -6.37
N VAL A 278 13.28 -22.10 -7.52
CA VAL A 278 12.34 -20.96 -7.62
C VAL A 278 11.00 -21.42 -8.17
N THR A 279 9.93 -21.10 -7.45
CA THR A 279 8.56 -21.27 -7.96
C THR A 279 7.93 -19.89 -8.12
N VAL A 280 7.45 -19.60 -9.33
CA VAL A 280 6.74 -18.35 -9.65
C VAL A 280 5.31 -18.69 -10.02
N MET A 281 4.33 -18.11 -9.30
CA MET A 281 2.93 -18.40 -9.56
C MET A 281 2.03 -17.20 -9.30
N ARG A 282 0.86 -17.24 -9.92
CA ARG A 282 -0.27 -16.39 -9.58
C ARG A 282 -1.23 -17.16 -8.68
N VAL A 283 -1.68 -16.51 -7.61
CA VAL A 283 -2.68 -17.06 -6.68
C VAL A 283 -3.79 -16.04 -6.45
N GLU A 284 -4.94 -16.51 -6.00
CA GLU A 284 -6.02 -15.62 -5.58
C GLU A 284 -5.64 -14.88 -4.29
N ALA A 285 -6.17 -13.66 -4.11
CA ALA A 285 -5.80 -12.79 -2.98
C ALA A 285 -6.09 -13.44 -1.61
N ASN A 286 -7.13 -14.26 -1.51
CA ASN A 286 -7.50 -15.00 -0.29
C ASN A 286 -6.58 -16.19 0.02
N GLU A 287 -5.78 -16.63 -0.95
CA GLU A 287 -4.80 -17.71 -0.77
C GLU A 287 -3.43 -17.18 -0.32
N VAL A 288 -3.11 -15.90 -0.58
CA VAL A 288 -1.81 -15.30 -0.23
C VAL A 288 -1.42 -15.55 1.24
N PRO A 289 -2.31 -15.38 2.24
CA PRO A 289 -1.95 -15.54 3.64
C PRO A 289 -1.37 -16.91 4.00
N GLN A 290 -1.91 -18.00 3.44
CA GLN A 290 -1.41 -19.36 3.73
C GLN A 290 0.03 -19.57 3.22
N TRP A 291 0.36 -18.98 2.09
CA TRP A 291 1.71 -19.05 1.51
C TRP A 291 2.71 -18.24 2.33
N LEU A 292 2.31 -17.03 2.75
CA LEU A 292 3.12 -16.18 3.62
C LEU A 292 3.37 -16.83 4.98
N ALA A 293 2.34 -17.42 5.59
CA ALA A 293 2.45 -18.08 6.88
C ALA A 293 3.41 -19.27 6.88
N ALA A 294 3.59 -19.94 5.73
CA ALA A 294 4.49 -21.08 5.60
C ALA A 294 5.96 -20.68 5.37
N ALA A 295 6.22 -19.44 4.98
CA ALA A 295 7.56 -18.96 4.70
C ALA A 295 8.38 -18.69 5.97
N ASP A 296 9.71 -18.59 5.79
CA ASP A 296 10.67 -18.32 6.85
C ASP A 296 11.30 -16.93 6.70
N LEU A 297 11.22 -16.31 5.50
CA LEU A 297 11.75 -14.97 5.21
C LEU A 297 10.94 -14.28 4.13
N GLY A 298 10.49 -13.05 4.38
CA GLY A 298 9.80 -12.20 3.43
C GLY A 298 10.70 -11.13 2.83
N LEU A 299 10.63 -10.93 1.51
CA LEU A 299 11.42 -9.90 0.83
C LEU A 299 10.58 -8.67 0.51
N ALA A 300 11.01 -7.51 0.98
CA ALA A 300 10.35 -6.22 0.78
C ALA A 300 11.34 -5.13 0.33
N PHE A 301 12.24 -5.49 -0.59
CA PHE A 301 13.17 -4.53 -1.19
C PHE A 301 12.44 -3.43 -1.95
N ARG A 302 13.01 -2.24 -1.92
CA ARG A 302 12.64 -1.09 -2.72
C ARG A 302 13.89 -0.37 -3.19
N GLU A 303 13.89 0.06 -4.45
CA GLU A 303 14.93 0.97 -4.93
C GLU A 303 14.90 2.28 -4.14
N PRO A 304 16.05 2.72 -3.60
CA PRO A 304 16.12 4.00 -2.88
C PRO A 304 15.74 5.15 -3.82
N ALA A 305 14.62 5.80 -3.53
CA ALA A 305 14.14 6.96 -4.28
C ALA A 305 13.46 7.96 -3.36
N PHE A 306 13.34 9.20 -3.81
CA PHE A 306 12.75 10.26 -2.97
C PHE A 306 11.31 9.93 -2.58
N SER A 307 10.51 9.44 -3.52
CA SER A 307 9.10 9.11 -3.30
C SER A 307 8.88 7.98 -2.29
N MET A 308 9.85 7.09 -2.17
CA MET A 308 9.76 5.93 -1.27
C MET A 308 9.66 6.32 0.20
N GLN A 309 10.07 7.53 0.57
CA GLN A 309 9.88 8.07 1.91
C GLN A 309 8.40 8.22 2.31
N GLY A 310 7.51 8.35 1.33
CA GLY A 310 6.06 8.50 1.54
C GLY A 310 5.26 7.20 1.40
N VAL A 311 5.88 6.11 0.96
CA VAL A 311 5.20 4.84 0.69
C VAL A 311 5.03 4.04 1.99
N ALA A 312 3.86 3.42 2.17
CA ALA A 312 3.64 2.36 3.18
C ALA A 312 3.37 1.04 2.45
N PRO A 313 4.36 0.16 2.32
CA PRO A 313 4.21 -1.09 1.58
C PRO A 313 3.22 -2.02 2.29
N ILE A 314 2.08 -2.31 1.67
CA ILE A 314 1.05 -3.21 2.21
C ILE A 314 1.65 -4.56 2.59
N LYS A 315 2.54 -5.11 1.74
CA LYS A 315 3.20 -6.40 1.96
C LYS A 315 3.96 -6.48 3.29
N LEU A 316 4.51 -5.36 3.77
CA LEU A 316 5.23 -5.34 5.05
C LEU A 316 4.31 -5.72 6.21
N GLY A 317 3.11 -5.14 6.23
CA GLY A 317 2.08 -5.50 7.22
C GLY A 317 1.60 -6.94 7.06
N GLU A 318 1.38 -7.40 5.82
CA GLU A 318 0.95 -8.77 5.53
C GLU A 318 1.98 -9.81 6.02
N TYR A 319 3.28 -9.55 5.79
CA TYR A 319 4.35 -10.43 6.26
C TYR A 319 4.40 -10.48 7.79
N LEU A 320 4.47 -9.33 8.44
CA LEU A 320 4.55 -9.25 9.89
C LEU A 320 3.31 -9.86 10.57
N LEU A 321 2.11 -9.62 10.04
CA LEU A 321 0.87 -10.23 10.52
C LEU A 321 0.90 -11.76 10.40
N CYS A 322 1.52 -12.31 9.36
CA CYS A 322 1.74 -13.75 9.22
C CYS A 322 2.90 -14.28 10.09
N GLY A 323 3.50 -13.44 10.92
CA GLY A 323 4.64 -13.81 11.73
C GLY A 323 5.93 -14.02 10.92
N LEU A 324 6.05 -13.39 9.76
CA LEU A 324 7.16 -13.60 8.85
C LEU A 324 8.21 -12.48 9.04
N PRO A 325 9.45 -12.81 9.43
CA PRO A 325 10.54 -11.83 9.47
C PRO A 325 10.84 -11.32 8.07
N VAL A 326 11.22 -10.02 7.99
CA VAL A 326 11.32 -9.34 6.71
C VAL A 326 12.71 -8.76 6.45
N VAL A 327 13.13 -8.77 5.20
CA VAL A 327 14.23 -7.93 4.71
C VAL A 327 13.63 -6.76 3.97
N ALA A 328 13.89 -5.54 4.42
CA ALA A 328 13.31 -4.34 3.84
C ALA A 328 14.32 -3.21 3.68
N THR A 329 14.08 -2.31 2.73
CA THR A 329 14.94 -1.14 2.50
C THR A 329 14.68 -0.09 3.58
N ARG A 330 15.77 0.37 4.22
CA ARG A 330 15.74 1.42 5.25
C ARG A 330 15.21 2.73 4.68
N GLY A 331 14.41 3.42 5.47
CA GLY A 331 13.87 4.74 5.11
C GLY A 331 12.68 4.73 4.17
N VAL A 332 12.23 3.56 3.74
CA VAL A 332 10.96 3.39 3.04
C VAL A 332 9.84 3.38 4.08
N GLY A 333 8.99 4.39 4.03
CA GLY A 333 7.77 4.54 4.82
C GLY A 333 7.80 3.94 6.22
N ASP A 334 7.07 2.85 6.38
CA ASP A 334 6.88 2.16 7.66
C ASP A 334 8.05 1.24 8.07
N SER A 335 9.15 1.23 7.34
CA SER A 335 10.32 0.40 7.68
C SER A 335 10.89 0.67 9.09
N HIS A 336 10.58 1.82 9.69
CA HIS A 336 11.00 2.15 11.05
C HIS A 336 10.32 1.32 12.15
N PHE A 337 9.28 0.56 11.84
CA PHE A 337 8.66 -0.40 12.77
C PHE A 337 9.39 -1.75 12.81
N ILE A 338 10.30 -1.99 11.87
CA ILE A 338 11.12 -3.20 11.85
C ILE A 338 12.28 -3.01 12.83
N ASP A 339 12.40 -3.91 13.77
CA ASP A 339 13.51 -4.03 14.72
C ASP A 339 14.33 -5.31 14.45
N GLU A 340 15.37 -5.53 15.22
CA GLU A 340 16.28 -6.67 15.09
C GLU A 340 15.62 -8.04 15.28
N ASN A 341 14.45 -8.09 15.94
CA ASN A 341 13.67 -9.32 16.20
C ASN A 341 12.51 -9.51 15.21
N SER A 342 12.27 -8.55 14.31
CA SER A 342 11.23 -8.62 13.28
C SER A 342 11.78 -8.55 11.86
N GLY A 343 13.05 -8.16 11.66
CA GLY A 343 13.63 -8.13 10.34
C GLY A 343 15.02 -7.54 10.24
N PHE A 344 15.48 -7.40 9.00
CA PHE A 344 16.77 -6.79 8.66
C PHE A 344 16.54 -5.60 7.71
N LEU A 345 17.03 -4.43 8.09
CA LEU A 345 16.95 -3.22 7.28
C LEU A 345 18.24 -3.00 6.50
N VAL A 346 18.14 -2.99 5.17
CA VAL A 346 19.25 -2.73 4.25
C VAL A 346 19.25 -1.28 3.74
N ASP A 347 20.42 -0.69 3.59
CA ASP A 347 20.60 0.63 2.98
C ASP A 347 20.82 0.55 1.46
N GLY A 348 21.20 -0.63 0.96
CA GLY A 348 21.40 -0.97 -0.44
C GLY A 348 21.39 -2.47 -0.62
N CYS A 349 21.58 -2.92 -1.86
CA CYS A 349 21.56 -4.34 -2.22
C CYS A 349 22.92 -4.79 -2.83
N ASP A 350 24.05 -4.24 -2.34
CA ASP A 350 25.38 -4.70 -2.70
C ASP A 350 25.67 -6.08 -2.11
N ALA A 351 26.72 -6.75 -2.63
CA ALA A 351 27.05 -8.12 -2.28
C ALA A 351 27.33 -8.31 -0.79
N ASP A 352 28.02 -7.38 -0.14
CA ASP A 352 28.38 -7.48 1.28
C ASP A 352 27.13 -7.32 2.16
N THR A 353 26.23 -6.43 1.81
CA THR A 353 24.93 -6.24 2.47
C THR A 353 24.08 -7.51 2.34
N LEU A 354 23.97 -8.09 1.14
CA LEU A 354 23.19 -9.32 0.93
C LEU A 354 23.81 -10.52 1.65
N ALA A 355 25.14 -10.61 1.71
CA ALA A 355 25.83 -11.64 2.50
C ALA A 355 25.53 -11.51 4.01
N SER A 356 25.49 -10.27 4.52
CA SER A 356 25.12 -10.01 5.91
C SER A 356 23.68 -10.41 6.22
N VAL A 357 22.75 -10.19 5.27
CA VAL A 357 21.37 -10.66 5.38
C VAL A 357 21.29 -12.19 5.42
N ALA A 358 22.03 -12.88 4.55
CA ALA A 358 22.06 -14.34 4.54
C ALA A 358 22.63 -14.90 5.85
N ASP A 359 23.71 -14.30 6.38
CA ASP A 359 24.30 -14.66 7.65
C ASP A 359 23.31 -14.47 8.84
N TRP A 360 22.63 -13.32 8.91
CA TRP A 360 21.57 -13.07 9.88
C TRP A 360 20.45 -14.12 9.78
N PHE A 361 20.00 -14.44 8.56
CA PHE A 361 18.96 -15.43 8.35
C PHE A 361 19.35 -16.81 8.89
N PHE A 362 20.57 -17.28 8.61
CA PHE A 362 21.05 -18.59 9.05
C PHE A 362 21.35 -18.66 10.53
N HIS A 363 21.94 -17.61 11.11
CA HIS A 363 22.45 -17.67 12.48
C HIS A 363 21.49 -17.06 13.52
N LYS A 364 20.49 -16.28 13.10
CA LYS A 364 19.52 -15.68 13.99
C LYS A 364 18.10 -16.19 13.74
N VAL A 365 17.60 -16.09 12.50
CA VAL A 365 16.19 -16.41 12.19
C VAL A 365 15.92 -17.91 12.24
N LEU A 366 16.67 -18.70 11.48
CA LEU A 366 16.38 -20.13 11.36
C LEU A 366 16.47 -20.90 12.68
N PRO A 367 17.44 -20.65 13.58
CA PRO A 367 17.51 -21.36 14.87
C PRO A 367 16.39 -20.99 15.83
N THR A 368 15.80 -19.79 15.73
CA THR A 368 14.78 -19.26 16.63
C THR A 368 13.50 -18.83 15.87
N ARG A 369 13.11 -19.62 14.88
CA ARG A 369 11.98 -19.31 13.97
C ARG A 369 10.70 -18.91 14.72
N GLU A 370 10.33 -19.63 15.76
CA GLU A 370 9.07 -19.39 16.46
C GLU A 370 9.13 -18.10 17.30
N ASP A 371 10.30 -17.73 17.83
CA ASP A 371 10.47 -16.46 18.55
C ASP A 371 10.32 -15.26 17.59
N TYR A 372 10.97 -15.33 16.41
CA TYR A 372 10.79 -14.33 15.35
C TYR A 372 9.33 -14.25 14.92
N ARG A 373 8.69 -15.40 14.72
CA ARG A 373 7.29 -15.48 14.31
C ARG A 373 6.36 -14.80 15.31
N ALA A 374 6.54 -15.07 16.59
CA ALA A 374 5.75 -14.46 17.65
C ALA A 374 5.98 -12.93 17.72
N HIS A 375 7.23 -12.48 17.64
CA HIS A 375 7.56 -11.05 17.69
C HIS A 375 7.05 -10.30 16.46
N CYS A 376 7.27 -10.83 15.25
CA CYS A 376 6.73 -10.27 14.00
C CYS A 376 5.22 -10.12 14.08
N ARG A 377 4.51 -11.14 14.59
CA ARG A 377 3.07 -11.09 14.81
C ARG A 377 2.66 -9.93 15.72
N THR A 378 3.37 -9.71 16.81
CA THR A 378 3.11 -8.61 17.75
C THR A 378 3.25 -7.26 17.04
N VAL A 379 4.37 -7.03 16.35
CA VAL A 379 4.58 -5.80 15.55
C VAL A 379 3.50 -5.64 14.48
N GLY A 380 3.15 -6.73 13.79
CA GLY A 380 2.08 -6.76 12.78
C GLY A 380 0.73 -6.32 13.33
N VAL A 381 0.31 -6.86 14.48
CA VAL A 381 -0.97 -6.52 15.13
C VAL A 381 -0.97 -5.08 15.62
N ASP A 382 0.10 -4.62 16.25
CA ASP A 382 0.16 -3.30 16.86
C ASP A 382 0.10 -2.16 15.82
N TYR A 383 0.73 -2.35 14.66
CA TYR A 383 0.91 -1.25 13.68
C TYR A 383 0.21 -1.47 12.34
N PHE A 384 -0.01 -2.73 11.92
CA PHE A 384 -0.48 -3.05 10.58
C PHE A 384 -1.83 -3.79 10.55
N SER A 385 -2.48 -3.96 11.69
CA SER A 385 -3.83 -4.54 11.74
C SER A 385 -4.89 -3.58 11.18
N LEU A 386 -6.00 -4.13 10.75
CA LEU A 386 -7.18 -3.37 10.35
C LEU A 386 -7.68 -2.48 11.50
N GLU A 387 -7.67 -3.01 12.70
CA GLU A 387 -8.09 -2.33 13.94
C GLU A 387 -7.22 -1.09 14.21
N SER A 388 -5.90 -1.22 14.07
CA SER A 388 -4.96 -0.10 14.21
C SER A 388 -5.24 1.00 13.17
N SER A 389 -5.47 0.62 11.90
CA SER A 389 -5.86 1.58 10.85
C SER A 389 -7.19 2.25 11.14
N VAL A 390 -8.22 1.49 11.52
CA VAL A 390 -9.56 2.02 11.84
C VAL A 390 -9.46 3.05 12.96
N GLU A 391 -8.70 2.77 14.01
CA GLU A 391 -8.51 3.72 15.12
C GLU A 391 -7.78 4.99 14.68
N ALA A 392 -6.77 4.88 13.80
CA ALA A 392 -6.09 6.05 13.25
C ALA A 392 -7.03 6.91 12.38
N TYR A 393 -7.83 6.29 11.50
CA TYR A 393 -8.84 7.00 10.72
C TYR A 393 -9.93 7.62 11.60
N ARG A 394 -10.41 6.89 12.62
CA ARG A 394 -11.39 7.37 13.57
C ARG A 394 -10.92 8.64 14.28
N LYS A 395 -9.70 8.64 14.82
CA LYS A 395 -9.09 9.81 15.47
C LYS A 395 -8.98 10.99 14.52
N ALA A 396 -8.54 10.74 13.28
CA ALA A 396 -8.43 11.79 12.27
C ALA A 396 -9.80 12.40 11.90
N LEU A 397 -10.82 11.57 11.70
CA LEU A 397 -12.16 12.04 11.35
C LEU A 397 -12.84 12.79 12.52
N LEU A 398 -12.61 12.36 13.76
CA LEU A 398 -13.13 13.05 14.95
C LEU A 398 -12.45 14.39 15.22
N SER A 399 -11.23 14.62 14.69
CA SER A 399 -10.55 15.91 14.80
C SER A 399 -11.08 16.97 13.81
N VAL A 400 -11.90 16.55 12.85
CA VAL A 400 -12.59 17.48 11.94
C VAL A 400 -13.71 18.21 12.70
N GLN A 401 -13.64 19.53 12.71
CA GLN A 401 -14.71 20.35 13.29
C GLN A 401 -15.86 20.45 12.28
N VAL A 402 -16.97 19.79 12.58
CA VAL A 402 -18.22 19.95 11.84
C VAL A 402 -19.02 21.01 12.60
N GLU A 403 -19.25 22.18 11.99
CA GLU A 403 -20.15 23.17 12.55
C GLU A 403 -21.58 22.57 12.59
N PRO A 404 -22.28 22.70 13.70
CA PRO A 404 -23.62 22.14 13.89
C PRO A 404 -24.67 22.75 12.95
#